data_b943448b94cb8d7b7d1c595681c7a4ad
#
_entry.id   b943448b94cb8d7b7d1c595681c7a4ad
#
_cell.length_a   1.000
_cell.length_b   1.000
_cell.length_c   1.000
_cell.angle_alpha   90.00
_cell.angle_beta   90.00
_cell.angle_gamma   90.00
#
_symmetry.space_group_name_H-M   'P 1'
#
loop_
_entity.id
_entity.type
_entity.pdbx_description
1 polymer ?
#
loop_
_entity_poly.entity_id
_entity_poly.type
_entity_poly.pdbx_seq_one_letter_code
_entity_poly.pdbx_strand_id
1 'polypeptide(L)'
;MKIEIKSRFDNNKVLVSGKYENIKECLEKNRDANLQGADLWGAYLRGAYLRGADLQGANLQGANLRDANLRGAYLRGAYLRDANLRDAYLQGADLWGAYLRGADLWGAGLRGIKNYSEHHTIFQEVVIQQKIDTFTQKEWSIIGQIIVHRLCWGSIRKRFNKSAMGIFKKLSKVGFEEWEEKYDSTIN
;
A
#
# COMPACT_ATOMS: atom_id res chain seq x y z
N MET A 1 -10.27 17.13 -23.41
CA MET A 1 -10.29 16.00 -24.38
C MET A 1 -11.28 14.92 -23.94
N LYS A 2 -11.71 13.98 -24.85
CA LYS A 2 -12.48 12.82 -24.42
C LYS A 2 -11.53 11.87 -23.69
N ILE A 3 -11.89 11.48 -22.46
CA ILE A 3 -11.15 10.49 -21.66
C ILE A 3 -12.08 9.30 -21.43
N GLU A 4 -11.55 8.11 -21.58
CA GLU A 4 -12.21 6.86 -21.27
C GLU A 4 -11.31 6.04 -20.35
N ILE A 5 -11.86 5.62 -19.20
CA ILE A 5 -11.22 4.64 -18.30
C ILE A 5 -11.89 3.31 -18.60
N LYS A 6 -11.11 2.36 -19.06
CA LYS A 6 -11.58 1.03 -19.45
C LYS A 6 -11.28 -0.02 -18.39
N SER A 7 -12.01 -1.13 -18.47
CA SER A 7 -11.69 -2.31 -17.70
C SER A 7 -10.43 -2.98 -18.25
N ARG A 8 -9.50 -3.39 -17.37
CA ARG A 8 -8.33 -4.21 -17.74
C ARG A 8 -8.69 -5.65 -18.15
N PHE A 9 -9.90 -6.10 -17.80
CA PHE A 9 -10.36 -7.46 -18.08
C PHE A 9 -11.14 -7.53 -19.41
N ASP A 10 -11.68 -6.39 -19.87
CA ASP A 10 -12.44 -6.26 -21.11
C ASP A 10 -12.22 -4.85 -21.68
N ASN A 11 -11.38 -4.76 -22.69
CA ASN A 11 -11.01 -3.50 -23.34
C ASN A 11 -12.21 -2.77 -23.99
N ASN A 12 -13.32 -3.46 -24.21
CA ASN A 12 -14.54 -2.85 -24.75
C ASN A 12 -15.42 -2.25 -23.65
N LYS A 13 -15.20 -2.68 -22.40
CA LYS A 13 -15.98 -2.16 -21.26
C LYS A 13 -15.41 -0.84 -20.79
N VAL A 14 -16.11 0.25 -21.06
CA VAL A 14 -15.82 1.58 -20.53
C VAL A 14 -16.44 1.71 -19.13
N LEU A 15 -15.62 2.00 -18.12
CA LEU A 15 -16.04 2.21 -16.74
C LEU A 15 -16.45 3.67 -16.50
N VAL A 16 -15.68 4.60 -17.04
CA VAL A 16 -15.93 6.04 -16.97
C VAL A 16 -15.57 6.68 -18.30
N SER A 17 -16.41 7.59 -18.80
CA SER A 17 -16.07 8.41 -19.97
C SER A 17 -16.64 9.83 -19.85
N GLY A 18 -15.96 10.78 -20.49
CA GLY A 18 -16.40 12.16 -20.52
C GLY A 18 -15.37 13.11 -21.14
N LYS A 19 -15.68 14.41 -21.12
CA LYS A 19 -14.74 15.48 -21.51
C LYS A 19 -14.06 16.03 -20.28
N TYR A 20 -12.76 15.76 -20.12
CA TYR A 20 -11.93 16.19 -19.02
C TYR A 20 -10.59 16.71 -19.54
N GLU A 21 -9.89 17.51 -18.74
CA GLU A 21 -8.54 17.97 -19.08
C GLU A 21 -7.53 16.82 -19.04
N ASN A 22 -7.65 15.98 -18.01
CA ASN A 22 -6.77 14.84 -17.77
C ASN A 22 -7.47 13.74 -16.97
N ILE A 23 -6.80 12.59 -16.83
CA ILE A 23 -7.33 11.41 -16.12
C ILE A 23 -7.60 11.68 -14.63
N LYS A 24 -6.78 12.54 -13.99
CA LYS A 24 -6.97 12.94 -12.59
C LYS A 24 -8.31 13.66 -12.42
N GLU A 25 -8.61 14.65 -13.24
CA GLU A 25 -9.89 15.37 -13.21
C GLU A 25 -11.08 14.43 -13.48
N CYS A 26 -10.90 13.49 -14.43
CA CYS A 26 -11.90 12.48 -14.72
C CYS A 26 -12.25 11.68 -13.45
N LEU A 27 -11.26 11.18 -12.74
CA LEU A 27 -11.47 10.40 -11.51
C LEU A 27 -12.04 11.25 -10.37
N GLU A 28 -11.58 12.49 -10.21
CA GLU A 28 -12.04 13.38 -9.16
C GLU A 28 -13.51 13.82 -9.34
N LYS A 29 -13.97 13.94 -10.57
CA LYS A 29 -15.37 14.26 -10.89
C LYS A 29 -16.30 13.03 -10.83
N ASN A 30 -15.75 11.83 -10.87
CA ASN A 30 -16.49 10.56 -10.84
C ASN A 30 -16.12 9.70 -9.64
N ARG A 31 -16.07 10.31 -8.45
CA ARG A 31 -15.59 9.64 -7.20
C ARG A 31 -16.40 8.42 -6.80
N ASP A 32 -17.70 8.42 -7.14
CA ASP A 32 -18.61 7.32 -6.82
C ASP A 32 -18.64 6.24 -7.92
N ALA A 33 -17.84 6.41 -8.98
CA ALA A 33 -17.76 5.41 -10.03
C ALA A 33 -17.10 4.13 -9.52
N ASN A 34 -17.63 2.99 -9.94
CA ASN A 34 -16.98 1.71 -9.72
C ASN A 34 -15.77 1.59 -10.64
N LEU A 35 -14.56 1.71 -10.03
CA LEU A 35 -13.27 1.62 -10.71
C LEU A 35 -12.63 0.24 -10.57
N GLN A 36 -13.40 -0.76 -10.16
CA GLN A 36 -12.91 -2.14 -10.04
C GLN A 36 -12.35 -2.62 -11.39
N GLY A 37 -11.11 -3.10 -11.36
CA GLY A 37 -10.41 -3.53 -12.56
C GLY A 37 -10.14 -2.43 -13.57
N ALA A 38 -10.19 -1.16 -13.19
CA ALA A 38 -9.84 -0.05 -14.08
C ALA A 38 -8.41 -0.18 -14.60
N ASP A 39 -8.19 0.09 -15.89
CA ASP A 39 -6.86 0.22 -16.45
C ASP A 39 -6.37 1.66 -16.30
N LEU A 40 -5.47 1.84 -15.34
CA LEU A 40 -4.83 3.12 -14.97
C LEU A 40 -3.30 3.00 -15.08
N TRP A 41 -2.81 2.11 -15.96
CA TRP A 41 -1.39 1.90 -16.17
C TRP A 41 -0.68 3.21 -16.52
N GLY A 42 0.40 3.53 -15.80
CA GLY A 42 1.19 4.75 -16.00
C GLY A 42 0.44 6.07 -15.78
N ALA A 43 -0.77 6.06 -15.21
CA ALA A 43 -1.60 7.24 -15.07
C ALA A 43 -0.95 8.34 -14.20
N TYR A 44 -1.06 9.59 -14.64
CA TYR A 44 -0.61 10.76 -13.87
C TYR A 44 -1.69 11.17 -12.87
N LEU A 45 -1.57 10.67 -11.62
CA LEU A 45 -2.53 10.87 -10.54
C LEU A 45 -1.92 11.61 -9.34
N ARG A 46 -0.87 12.39 -9.58
CA ARG A 46 -0.22 13.17 -8.52
C ARG A 46 -1.23 14.08 -7.83
N GLY A 47 -1.31 13.97 -6.49
CA GLY A 47 -2.21 14.74 -5.64
C GLY A 47 -3.69 14.48 -5.90
N ALA A 48 -4.06 13.36 -6.57
CA ALA A 48 -5.47 13.04 -6.86
C ALA A 48 -6.25 12.74 -5.58
N TYR A 49 -7.51 13.18 -5.53
CA TYR A 49 -8.44 12.91 -4.42
C TYR A 49 -9.20 11.59 -4.67
N LEU A 50 -8.61 10.47 -4.21
CA LEU A 50 -9.13 9.11 -4.36
C LEU A 50 -9.58 8.49 -3.02
N ARG A 51 -9.96 9.35 -2.05
CA ARG A 51 -10.42 8.89 -0.74
C ARG A 51 -11.64 7.99 -0.88
N GLY A 52 -11.56 6.77 -0.31
CA GLY A 52 -12.62 5.78 -0.35
C GLY A 52 -12.89 5.18 -1.73
N ALA A 53 -12.10 5.50 -2.75
CA ALA A 53 -12.31 4.98 -4.10
C ALA A 53 -12.22 3.46 -4.15
N ASP A 54 -13.11 2.83 -4.93
CA ASP A 54 -13.07 1.40 -5.18
C ASP A 54 -12.17 1.10 -6.39
N LEU A 55 -10.94 0.73 -6.08
CA LEU A 55 -9.87 0.40 -7.02
C LEU A 55 -9.47 -1.08 -6.95
N GLN A 56 -10.41 -1.94 -6.49
CA GLN A 56 -10.14 -3.37 -6.38
C GLN A 56 -9.73 -3.97 -7.74
N GLY A 57 -8.59 -4.67 -7.76
CA GLY A 57 -8.06 -5.27 -8.98
C GLY A 57 -7.65 -4.28 -10.07
N ALA A 58 -7.65 -2.97 -9.82
CA ALA A 58 -7.24 -1.98 -10.81
C ALA A 58 -5.75 -2.12 -11.18
N ASN A 59 -5.42 -1.82 -12.42
CA ASN A 59 -4.04 -1.75 -12.90
C ASN A 59 -3.49 -0.33 -12.69
N LEU A 60 -2.71 -0.14 -11.66
CA LEU A 60 -2.01 1.10 -11.33
C LEU A 60 -0.49 0.96 -11.50
N GLN A 61 -0.05 -0.03 -12.28
CA GLN A 61 1.37 -0.27 -12.50
C GLN A 61 2.05 0.95 -13.10
N GLY A 62 3.15 1.40 -12.50
CA GLY A 62 3.90 2.58 -12.94
C GLY A 62 3.14 3.91 -12.79
N ALA A 63 1.94 3.93 -12.19
CA ALA A 63 1.18 5.16 -12.00
C ALA A 63 1.91 6.12 -11.05
N ASN A 64 1.80 7.42 -11.32
CA ASN A 64 2.29 8.46 -10.43
C ASN A 64 1.17 8.89 -9.46
N LEU A 65 1.20 8.34 -8.24
CA LEU A 65 0.28 8.61 -7.14
C LEU A 65 0.93 9.48 -6.04
N ARG A 66 2.03 10.15 -6.35
CA ARG A 66 2.70 11.01 -5.38
C ARG A 66 1.72 12.04 -4.81
N ASP A 67 1.76 12.27 -3.50
CA ASP A 67 0.88 13.19 -2.77
C ASP A 67 -0.63 12.84 -2.88
N ALA A 68 -1.03 11.71 -3.48
CA ALA A 68 -2.43 11.35 -3.67
C ALA A 68 -3.13 11.02 -2.35
N ASN A 69 -4.41 11.38 -2.22
CA ASN A 69 -5.23 11.03 -1.08
C ASN A 69 -6.00 9.73 -1.34
N LEU A 70 -5.47 8.63 -0.84
CA LEU A 70 -6.03 7.26 -0.92
C LEU A 70 -6.60 6.77 0.42
N ARG A 71 -6.93 7.69 1.35
CA ARG A 71 -7.44 7.31 2.67
C ARG A 71 -8.69 6.46 2.54
N GLY A 72 -8.67 5.28 3.18
CA GLY A 72 -9.78 4.34 3.15
C GLY A 72 -10.11 3.76 1.77
N ALA A 73 -9.24 3.91 0.78
CA ALA A 73 -9.46 3.34 -0.54
C ALA A 73 -9.42 1.81 -0.50
N TYR A 74 -10.23 1.17 -1.32
CA TYR A 74 -10.26 -0.28 -1.51
C TYR A 74 -9.28 -0.65 -2.63
N LEU A 75 -8.10 -1.15 -2.26
CA LEU A 75 -7.01 -1.52 -3.18
C LEU A 75 -6.78 -3.05 -3.24
N ARG A 76 -7.78 -3.84 -2.85
CA ARG A 76 -7.66 -5.30 -2.83
C ARG A 76 -7.31 -5.85 -4.21
N GLY A 77 -6.20 -6.60 -4.29
CA GLY A 77 -5.71 -7.17 -5.54
C GLY A 77 -5.26 -6.14 -6.59
N ALA A 78 -5.15 -4.86 -6.23
CA ALA A 78 -4.67 -3.83 -7.16
C ALA A 78 -3.20 -4.06 -7.56
N TYR A 79 -2.87 -3.75 -8.81
CA TYR A 79 -1.52 -3.84 -9.34
C TYR A 79 -0.82 -2.49 -9.18
N LEU A 80 0.00 -2.38 -8.15
CA LEU A 80 0.76 -1.17 -7.78
C LEU A 80 2.26 -1.34 -8.05
N ARG A 81 2.62 -2.33 -8.87
CA ARG A 81 4.03 -2.56 -9.20
C ARG A 81 4.65 -1.31 -9.81
N ASP A 82 5.83 -0.93 -9.32
CA ASP A 82 6.60 0.22 -9.77
C ASP A 82 5.83 1.57 -9.71
N ALA A 83 4.71 1.64 -8.98
CA ALA A 83 3.96 2.88 -8.77
C ALA A 83 4.71 3.83 -7.83
N ASN A 84 4.62 5.13 -8.12
CA ASN A 84 5.14 6.17 -7.22
C ASN A 84 4.06 6.59 -6.23
N LEU A 85 4.17 6.15 -4.98
CA LEU A 85 3.29 6.45 -3.85
C LEU A 85 3.96 7.38 -2.82
N ARG A 86 5.04 8.09 -3.20
CA ARG A 86 5.73 9.01 -2.28
C ARG A 86 4.76 10.03 -1.71
N ASP A 87 4.83 10.22 -0.41
CA ASP A 87 4.02 11.17 0.32
C ASP A 87 2.49 10.95 0.18
N ALA A 88 2.04 9.82 -0.37
CA ALA A 88 0.63 9.49 -0.51
C ALA A 88 -0.03 9.18 0.84
N TYR A 89 -1.31 9.54 0.97
CA TYR A 89 -2.09 9.28 2.18
C TYR A 89 -2.86 7.96 2.02
N LEU A 90 -2.39 6.87 2.65
CA LEU A 90 -2.99 5.53 2.58
C LEU A 90 -3.68 5.11 3.89
N GLN A 91 -3.87 6.03 4.84
CA GLN A 91 -4.44 5.69 6.14
C GLN A 91 -5.79 4.98 5.99
N GLY A 92 -5.90 3.79 6.59
CA GLY A 92 -7.10 2.95 6.55
C GLY A 92 -7.41 2.30 5.20
N ALA A 93 -6.54 2.40 4.20
CA ALA A 93 -6.71 1.71 2.92
C ALA A 93 -6.62 0.19 3.08
N ASP A 94 -7.40 -0.55 2.28
CA ASP A 94 -7.38 -2.02 2.24
C ASP A 94 -6.47 -2.50 1.10
N LEU A 95 -5.33 -3.09 1.45
CA LEU A 95 -4.29 -3.55 0.54
C LEU A 95 -4.25 -5.09 0.39
N TRP A 96 -5.33 -5.79 0.76
CA TRP A 96 -5.37 -7.26 0.67
C TRP A 96 -5.02 -7.75 -0.75
N GLY A 97 -3.95 -8.56 -0.85
CA GLY A 97 -3.50 -9.12 -2.14
C GLY A 97 -3.00 -8.08 -3.15
N ALA A 98 -2.80 -6.81 -2.78
CA ALA A 98 -2.24 -5.82 -3.67
C ALA A 98 -0.78 -6.13 -4.02
N TYR A 99 -0.36 -5.85 -5.26
CA TYR A 99 0.99 -6.12 -5.76
C TYR A 99 1.84 -4.85 -5.69
N LEU A 100 2.66 -4.71 -4.64
CA LEU A 100 3.48 -3.51 -4.34
C LEU A 100 4.96 -3.66 -4.73
N ARG A 101 5.34 -4.67 -5.50
CA ARG A 101 6.75 -4.86 -5.86
C ARG A 101 7.28 -3.64 -6.63
N GLY A 102 8.38 -3.05 -6.13
CA GLY A 102 8.99 -1.87 -6.72
C GLY A 102 8.24 -0.56 -6.50
N ALA A 103 7.10 -0.56 -5.79
CA ALA A 103 6.41 0.67 -5.45
C ALA A 103 7.26 1.54 -4.50
N ASP A 104 7.30 2.84 -4.77
CA ASP A 104 7.97 3.82 -3.91
C ASP A 104 6.97 4.41 -2.91
N LEU A 105 7.06 3.98 -1.64
CA LEU A 105 6.20 4.38 -0.53
C LEU A 105 6.86 5.43 0.39
N TRP A 106 7.99 6.01 -0.01
CA TRP A 106 8.72 6.95 0.85
C TRP A 106 7.82 8.11 1.31
N GLY A 107 7.75 8.32 2.63
CA GLY A 107 6.90 9.35 3.24
C GLY A 107 5.40 9.05 3.23
N ALA A 108 4.96 7.91 2.68
CA ALA A 108 3.54 7.57 2.62
C ALA A 108 2.93 7.40 4.02
N GLY A 109 1.72 7.92 4.21
CA GLY A 109 0.97 7.77 5.45
C GLY A 109 0.29 6.41 5.54
N LEU A 110 0.89 5.46 6.28
CA LEU A 110 0.49 4.04 6.31
C LEU A 110 -0.32 3.64 7.55
N ARG A 111 -0.64 4.58 8.46
CA ARG A 111 -1.36 4.26 9.70
C ARG A 111 -2.73 3.64 9.44
N GLY A 112 -3.00 2.49 10.08
CA GLY A 112 -4.29 1.81 9.98
C GLY A 112 -4.61 1.25 8.60
N ILE A 113 -3.60 1.02 7.73
CA ILE A 113 -3.79 0.22 6.51
C ILE A 113 -4.19 -1.20 6.92
N LYS A 114 -4.98 -1.88 6.06
CA LYS A 114 -5.54 -3.18 6.35
C LYS A 114 -4.99 -4.25 5.41
N ASN A 115 -4.90 -5.48 5.89
CA ASN A 115 -4.64 -6.68 5.08
C ASN A 115 -3.33 -6.65 4.25
N TYR A 116 -2.27 -6.03 4.76
CA TYR A 116 -0.98 -5.79 4.07
C TYR A 116 0.13 -6.78 4.46
N SER A 117 -0.19 -7.84 5.13
CA SER A 117 0.67 -8.66 5.99
C SER A 117 1.92 -9.28 5.36
N GLU A 118 2.10 -9.26 4.06
CA GLU A 118 3.25 -9.91 3.41
C GLU A 118 4.16 -8.94 2.63
N HIS A 119 3.96 -7.64 2.79
CA HIS A 119 4.68 -6.65 2.00
C HIS A 119 5.92 -6.11 2.72
N HIS A 120 7.09 -6.61 2.36
CA HIS A 120 8.38 -6.09 2.85
C HIS A 120 8.54 -4.59 2.60
N THR A 121 8.03 -4.09 1.49
CA THR A 121 8.06 -2.67 1.14
C THR A 121 7.32 -1.84 2.18
N ILE A 122 6.15 -2.31 2.65
CA ILE A 122 5.39 -1.63 3.72
C ILE A 122 6.15 -1.71 5.03
N PHE A 123 6.66 -2.88 5.41
CA PHE A 123 7.44 -3.04 6.65
C PHE A 123 8.67 -2.11 6.66
N GLN A 124 9.41 -2.06 5.57
CA GLN A 124 10.57 -1.19 5.45
C GLN A 124 10.20 0.28 5.65
N GLU A 125 9.16 0.77 4.97
CA GLU A 125 8.73 2.16 5.06
C GLU A 125 8.19 2.49 6.45
N VAL A 126 7.37 1.61 7.04
CA VAL A 126 6.83 1.80 8.39
C VAL A 126 7.95 1.93 9.41
N VAL A 127 8.99 1.11 9.31
CA VAL A 127 10.13 1.14 10.23
C VAL A 127 10.96 2.41 10.06
N ILE A 128 11.21 2.84 8.82
CA ILE A 128 11.98 4.05 8.52
C ILE A 128 11.29 5.31 9.07
N GLN A 129 9.96 5.33 9.08
CA GLN A 129 9.19 6.46 9.63
C GLN A 129 9.22 6.54 11.16
N GLN A 130 9.72 5.51 11.87
CA GLN A 130 9.79 5.57 13.33
C GLN A 130 10.96 6.44 13.80
N LYS A 131 10.81 7.04 14.98
CA LYS A 131 11.91 7.79 15.63
C LYS A 131 13.07 6.84 15.95
N ILE A 132 14.28 7.35 15.91
CA ILE A 132 15.50 6.56 16.11
C ILE A 132 15.55 5.82 17.46
N ASP A 133 14.92 6.39 18.49
CA ASP A 133 14.83 5.85 19.84
C ASP A 133 13.68 4.86 20.07
N THR A 134 12.84 4.64 19.04
CA THR A 134 11.70 3.70 19.11
C THR A 134 12.19 2.27 19.37
N PHE A 135 13.29 1.90 18.75
CA PHE A 135 13.86 0.55 18.84
C PHE A 135 15.22 0.55 19.53
N THR A 136 15.47 -0.51 20.30
CA THR A 136 16.80 -0.77 20.86
C THR A 136 17.80 -1.11 19.76
N GLN A 137 19.10 -1.01 20.04
CA GLN A 137 20.15 -1.40 19.08
C GLN A 137 20.02 -2.85 18.61
N LYS A 138 19.60 -3.76 19.50
CA LYS A 138 19.34 -5.16 19.14
C LYS A 138 18.15 -5.30 18.20
N GLU A 139 17.06 -4.56 18.42
CA GLU A 139 15.88 -4.56 17.55
C GLU A 139 16.22 -3.95 16.18
N TRP A 140 16.99 -2.87 16.12
CA TRP A 140 17.51 -2.32 14.86
C TRP A 140 18.33 -3.32 14.06
N SER A 141 19.17 -4.12 14.74
CA SER A 141 19.92 -5.19 14.06
C SER A 141 19.01 -6.27 13.46
N ILE A 142 17.94 -6.65 14.17
CA ILE A 142 16.94 -7.61 13.67
C ILE A 142 16.17 -7.01 12.48
N ILE A 143 15.72 -5.77 12.59
CA ILE A 143 15.03 -5.03 11.52
C ILE A 143 15.90 -5.00 10.25
N GLY A 144 17.18 -4.65 10.40
CA GLY A 144 18.12 -4.63 9.28
C GLY A 144 18.21 -5.97 8.57
N GLN A 145 18.27 -7.09 9.33
CA GLN A 145 18.29 -8.43 8.75
C GLN A 145 16.98 -8.77 8.03
N ILE A 146 15.82 -8.39 8.60
CA ILE A 146 14.51 -8.60 7.96
C ILE A 146 14.45 -7.88 6.62
N ILE A 147 14.89 -6.62 6.57
CA ILE A 147 14.83 -5.78 5.36
C ILE A 147 15.82 -6.31 4.30
N VAL A 148 17.10 -6.48 4.67
CA VAL A 148 18.17 -6.86 3.74
C VAL A 148 17.91 -8.23 3.10
N HIS A 149 17.47 -9.19 3.90
CA HIS A 149 17.21 -10.56 3.43
C HIS A 149 15.76 -10.80 2.98
N ARG A 150 14.89 -9.79 3.03
CA ARG A 150 13.47 -9.89 2.69
C ARG A 150 12.80 -11.12 3.33
N LEU A 151 13.00 -11.28 4.64
CA LEU A 151 12.54 -12.45 5.35
C LEU A 151 11.01 -12.50 5.44
N CYS A 152 10.41 -13.61 5.03
CA CYS A 152 8.98 -13.86 5.26
C CYS A 152 8.70 -14.16 6.75
N TRP A 153 7.44 -14.09 7.16
CA TRP A 153 7.02 -14.33 8.55
C TRP A 153 7.56 -15.65 9.14
N GLY A 154 7.50 -16.72 8.36
CA GLY A 154 8.03 -18.03 8.79
C GLY A 154 9.53 -17.98 9.07
N SER A 155 10.31 -17.31 8.21
CA SER A 155 11.76 -17.15 8.39
C SER A 155 12.08 -16.24 9.57
N ILE A 156 11.32 -15.14 9.76
CA ILE A 156 11.50 -14.24 10.91
C ILE A 156 11.28 -15.00 12.20
N ARG A 157 10.20 -15.78 12.31
CA ARG A 157 9.89 -16.61 13.48
C ARG A 157 10.95 -17.66 13.73
N LYS A 158 11.36 -18.40 12.71
CA LYS A 158 12.40 -19.44 12.82
C LYS A 158 13.74 -18.86 13.28
N ARG A 159 14.11 -17.68 12.78
CA ARG A 159 15.42 -17.08 13.03
C ARG A 159 15.50 -16.28 14.32
N PHE A 160 14.46 -15.50 14.64
CA PHE A 160 14.48 -14.54 15.75
C PHE A 160 13.57 -14.91 16.92
N ASN A 161 12.59 -15.80 16.71
CA ASN A 161 11.66 -16.26 17.74
C ASN A 161 11.10 -15.06 18.55
N LYS A 162 11.12 -15.17 19.88
CA LYS A 162 10.62 -14.10 20.78
C LYS A 162 11.41 -12.78 20.68
N SER A 163 12.62 -12.78 20.11
CA SER A 163 13.45 -11.58 19.99
C SER A 163 12.87 -10.51 19.06
N ALA A 164 12.04 -10.88 18.07
CA ALA A 164 11.39 -9.92 17.21
C ALA A 164 10.02 -9.43 17.75
N MET A 165 9.47 -10.08 18.79
CA MET A 165 8.17 -9.71 19.38
C MET A 165 8.14 -8.25 19.86
N GLY A 166 9.23 -7.77 20.45
CA GLY A 166 9.35 -6.39 20.91
C GLY A 166 9.13 -5.37 19.80
N ILE A 167 9.61 -5.67 18.59
CA ILE A 167 9.46 -4.83 17.39
C ILE A 167 7.98 -4.74 17.03
N PHE A 168 7.32 -5.88 16.89
CA PHE A 168 5.91 -5.93 16.47
C PHE A 168 4.97 -5.31 17.51
N LYS A 169 5.23 -5.51 18.82
CA LYS A 169 4.50 -4.82 19.92
C LYS A 169 4.64 -3.30 19.86
N LYS A 170 5.78 -2.78 19.44
CA LYS A 170 5.99 -1.33 19.28
C LYS A 170 5.27 -0.81 18.05
N LEU A 171 5.27 -1.56 16.94
CA LEU A 171 4.59 -1.19 15.72
C LEU A 171 3.06 -1.28 15.87
N SER A 172 2.53 -2.24 16.64
CA SER A 172 1.08 -2.32 16.91
C SER A 172 0.55 -1.06 17.59
N LYS A 173 1.31 -0.47 18.51
CA LYS A 173 0.94 0.80 19.18
C LYS A 173 0.83 2.01 18.27
N VAL A 174 1.38 1.95 17.08
CA VAL A 174 1.35 3.03 16.09
C VAL A 174 0.46 2.70 14.88
N GLY A 175 -0.39 1.69 14.99
CA GLY A 175 -1.43 1.37 14.01
C GLY A 175 -1.13 0.18 13.10
N PHE A 176 -0.31 -0.78 13.57
CA PHE A 176 0.05 -2.00 12.84
C PHE A 176 -0.24 -3.26 13.67
N GLU A 177 -1.43 -3.30 14.27
CA GLU A 177 -1.89 -4.35 15.21
C GLU A 177 -1.82 -5.75 14.57
N GLU A 178 -2.16 -5.88 13.30
CA GLU A 178 -2.12 -7.17 12.58
C GLU A 178 -0.76 -7.85 12.61
N TRP A 179 0.33 -7.10 12.74
CA TRP A 179 1.67 -7.68 12.75
C TRP A 179 2.00 -8.38 14.08
N GLU A 180 1.50 -7.84 15.20
CA GLU A 180 1.65 -8.50 16.49
C GLU A 180 0.84 -9.79 16.52
N GLU A 181 -0.43 -9.75 16.14
CA GLU A 181 -1.33 -10.90 16.10
C GLU A 181 -0.78 -12.02 15.22
N LYS A 182 -0.33 -11.68 14.01
CA LYS A 182 0.26 -12.66 13.08
C LYS A 182 1.58 -13.26 13.57
N TYR A 183 2.37 -12.49 14.29
CA TYR A 183 3.61 -12.99 14.85
C TYR A 183 3.34 -13.91 16.03
N ASP A 184 2.34 -13.59 16.86
CA ASP A 184 1.98 -14.34 18.07
C ASP A 184 1.21 -15.63 17.76
N SER A 185 0.24 -15.59 16.83
CA SER A 185 -0.63 -16.72 16.47
C SER A 185 0.10 -17.99 15.99
N THR A 186 1.41 -17.96 15.92
CA THR A 186 2.24 -19.01 15.33
C THR A 186 3.42 -19.43 16.23
N ILE A 187 3.40 -19.01 17.49
CA ILE A 187 4.37 -19.42 18.51
C ILE A 187 3.85 -20.69 19.26
N ASN A 188 2.61 -21.12 18.99
CA ASN A 188 2.00 -22.35 19.53
C ASN A 188 2.25 -23.55 18.63
#